data_3cc1ae962fccdb0b618fe6746f7a35d8
#
_entry.id   3cc1ae962fccdb0b618fe6746f7a35d8
#
_cell.length_a   1.000
_cell.length_b   1.000
_cell.length_c   1.000
_cell.angle_alpha   90.00
_cell.angle_beta   90.00
_cell.angle_gamma   90.00
#
_symmetry.space_group_name_H-M   'P 1'
#
loop_
_entity.id
_entity.type
_entity.pdbx_description
1 polymer ?
#
loop_
_entity_poly.entity_id
_entity_poly.type
_entity_poly.pdbx_seq_one_letter_code
_entity_poly.pdbx_strand_id
1 'polypeptide(L)'
;MKLKIAGSGGMFLIPNPFCKCPVCQEARIKRGRYERLGPSLYIEDIGMLIDTPEDIAVACDRQGITRIDYLSISHKDPDHTRGMRIVEPLGYDCIAGKGTPIQCIPLPEVVDDINAWNGDGLYYYQNILNCISINRANYAKIGSIELHLVNNKTHRGNMTFYVISDGSKKAVYACCDVKPFVPNELYYDADVLIIGLVSDDGILKDGSALDSAPFRDDMFTLDEI
;
A
#
# COMPACT_ATOMS: atom_id res chain seq x y z
N MET A 1 10.35 5.21 15.59
CA MET A 1 9.59 5.08 14.34
C MET A 1 8.14 4.76 14.65
N LYS A 2 7.19 5.44 14.01
CA LYS A 2 5.76 5.25 14.22
C LYS A 2 5.06 4.93 12.90
N LEU A 3 4.53 3.72 12.80
CA LEU A 3 3.82 3.21 11.65
C LEU A 3 2.33 3.10 11.97
N LYS A 4 1.47 3.54 11.03
CA LYS A 4 0.02 3.36 11.10
C LYS A 4 -0.44 2.53 9.90
N ILE A 5 -1.08 1.40 10.13
CA ILE A 5 -1.79 0.67 9.08
C ILE A 5 -3.07 1.45 8.80
N ALA A 6 -3.08 2.22 7.71
CA ALA A 6 -4.23 3.05 7.34
C ALA A 6 -5.38 2.18 6.83
N GLY A 7 -5.06 1.10 6.13
CA GLY A 7 -5.99 0.07 5.74
C GLY A 7 -5.31 -1.29 5.64
N SER A 8 -6.04 -2.35 5.97
CA SER A 8 -5.54 -3.73 6.05
C SER A 8 -6.39 -4.72 5.23
N GLY A 9 -7.24 -4.22 4.33
CA GLY A 9 -7.90 -5.02 3.30
C GLY A 9 -6.91 -5.35 2.19
N GLY A 10 -7.34 -6.11 1.23
CA GLY A 10 -6.68 -6.30 -0.05
C GLY A 10 -7.71 -5.98 -1.13
N MET A 11 -7.72 -6.73 -2.23
CA MET A 11 -8.73 -6.64 -3.26
C MET A 11 -10.17 -6.71 -2.71
N PHE A 12 -10.37 -7.39 -1.58
CA PHE A 12 -11.66 -7.49 -0.90
C PHE A 12 -11.68 -6.65 0.37
N LEU A 13 -12.52 -5.63 0.38
CA LEU A 13 -12.77 -4.80 1.56
C LEU A 13 -13.70 -5.53 2.56
N ILE A 14 -13.71 -5.07 3.80
CA ILE A 14 -14.74 -5.43 4.77
C ILE A 14 -15.42 -4.14 5.25
N PRO A 15 -16.72 -3.94 5.01
CA PRO A 15 -17.64 -4.82 4.27
C PRO A 15 -17.42 -4.78 2.76
N ASN A 16 -17.38 -5.95 2.12
CA ASN A 16 -17.33 -6.03 0.67
C ASN A 16 -18.69 -5.58 0.08
N PRO A 17 -18.71 -4.77 -0.99
CA PRO A 17 -19.94 -4.34 -1.64
C PRO A 17 -20.91 -5.50 -1.91
N PHE A 18 -22.19 -5.29 -1.61
CA PHE A 18 -23.28 -6.25 -1.78
C PHE A 18 -23.15 -7.58 -1.00
N CYS A 19 -22.07 -7.84 -0.31
CA CYS A 19 -21.86 -9.05 0.47
C CYS A 19 -22.81 -9.10 1.68
N LYS A 20 -23.53 -10.22 1.84
CA LYS A 20 -24.49 -10.45 2.93
C LYS A 20 -24.00 -11.41 4.01
N CYS A 21 -22.71 -11.77 3.99
CA CYS A 21 -22.18 -12.64 5.04
C CYS A 21 -22.20 -11.97 6.42
N PRO A 22 -22.17 -12.75 7.49
CA PRO A 22 -22.22 -12.22 8.86
C PRO A 22 -21.15 -11.16 9.15
N VAL A 23 -19.91 -11.39 8.70
CA VAL A 23 -18.78 -10.46 8.89
C VAL A 23 -19.04 -9.11 8.22
N CYS A 24 -19.48 -9.11 6.96
CA CYS A 24 -19.78 -7.86 6.24
C CYS A 24 -21.02 -7.15 6.80
N GLN A 25 -22.01 -7.89 7.31
CA GLN A 25 -23.18 -7.29 7.95
C GLN A 25 -22.80 -6.67 9.31
N GLU A 26 -22.01 -7.38 10.11
CA GLU A 26 -21.50 -6.85 11.37
C GLU A 26 -20.67 -5.58 11.15
N ALA A 27 -19.77 -5.58 10.17
CA ALA A 27 -18.96 -4.43 9.83
C ALA A 27 -19.82 -3.22 9.41
N ARG A 28 -20.91 -3.42 8.66
CA ARG A 28 -21.83 -2.32 8.30
C ARG A 28 -22.54 -1.71 9.51
N ILE A 29 -22.82 -2.51 10.53
CA ILE A 29 -23.50 -2.04 11.73
C ILE A 29 -22.50 -1.38 12.69
N LYS A 30 -21.40 -2.06 12.99
CA LYS A 30 -20.46 -1.65 14.05
C LYS A 30 -19.43 -0.63 13.59
N ARG A 31 -19.07 -0.62 12.29
CA ARG A 31 -18.08 0.29 11.72
C ARG A 31 -16.70 0.26 12.40
N GLY A 32 -15.83 1.18 12.06
CA GLY A 32 -14.52 1.36 12.69
C GLY A 32 -13.64 0.11 12.60
N ARG A 33 -13.21 -0.45 13.71
CA ARG A 33 -12.30 -1.60 13.76
C ARG A 33 -12.84 -2.89 13.12
N TYR A 34 -14.13 -2.94 12.82
CA TYR A 34 -14.75 -4.06 12.12
C TYR A 34 -14.65 -3.95 10.60
N GLU A 35 -14.21 -2.80 10.11
CA GLU A 35 -14.01 -2.54 8.69
C GLU A 35 -12.55 -2.69 8.32
N ARG A 36 -12.29 -3.20 7.11
CA ARG A 36 -10.96 -3.22 6.49
C ARG A 36 -11.04 -2.43 5.20
N LEU A 37 -10.40 -1.28 5.20
CA LEU A 37 -10.20 -0.44 4.03
C LEU A 37 -9.04 -0.98 3.20
N GLY A 38 -8.90 -0.52 1.97
CA GLY A 38 -7.84 -0.93 1.05
C GLY A 38 -6.44 -0.78 1.64
N PRO A 39 -5.46 -1.56 1.16
CA PRO A 39 -4.15 -1.68 1.81
C PRO A 39 -3.38 -0.36 1.74
N SER A 40 -2.94 0.14 2.88
CA SER A 40 -2.09 1.33 2.95
C SER A 40 -1.35 1.43 4.29
N LEU A 41 -0.10 1.90 4.23
CA LEU A 41 0.74 2.16 5.40
C LEU A 41 1.13 3.64 5.44
N TYR A 42 1.11 4.22 6.63
CA TYR A 42 1.57 5.59 6.86
C TYR A 42 2.73 5.64 7.85
N ILE A 43 3.83 6.27 7.45
CA ILE A 43 5.02 6.52 8.29
C ILE A 43 4.88 7.93 8.84
N GLU A 44 4.44 8.03 10.12
CA GLU A 44 4.05 9.31 10.73
C GLU A 44 5.22 10.28 10.88
N ASP A 45 6.41 9.76 11.21
CA ASP A 45 7.61 10.58 11.45
C ASP A 45 7.95 11.48 10.25
N ILE A 46 7.72 10.99 9.05
CA ILE A 46 8.08 11.70 7.81
C ILE A 46 6.87 12.09 6.95
N GLY A 47 5.65 11.80 7.39
CA GLY A 47 4.46 12.10 6.60
C GLY A 47 4.38 11.31 5.28
N MET A 48 4.84 10.05 5.27
CA MET A 48 4.86 9.23 4.05
C MET A 48 3.69 8.25 4.01
N LEU A 49 2.94 8.29 2.92
CA LEU A 49 1.91 7.32 2.61
C LEU A 49 2.44 6.30 1.60
N ILE A 50 2.19 5.02 1.87
CA ILE A 50 2.46 3.92 0.94
C ILE A 50 1.11 3.36 0.51
N ASP A 51 0.88 3.35 -0.80
CA ASP A 51 -0.34 2.95 -1.49
C ASP A 51 -1.55 3.88 -1.28
N THR A 52 -2.35 3.97 -2.32
CA THR A 52 -3.54 4.82 -2.40
C THR A 52 -4.71 4.03 -2.96
N PRO A 53 -5.35 3.15 -2.17
CA PRO A 53 -6.59 2.50 -2.56
C PRO A 53 -7.70 3.53 -2.77
N GLU A 54 -8.80 3.14 -3.41
CA GLU A 54 -9.92 4.03 -3.74
C GLU A 54 -10.55 4.71 -2.52
N ASP A 55 -10.45 4.11 -1.34
CA ASP A 55 -11.01 4.62 -0.08
C ASP A 55 -9.97 5.34 0.82
N ILE A 56 -8.79 5.66 0.26
CA ILE A 56 -7.67 6.24 1.03
C ILE A 56 -8.04 7.52 1.77
N ALA A 57 -8.89 8.37 1.24
CA ALA A 57 -9.33 9.58 1.92
C ALA A 57 -10.07 9.25 3.23
N VAL A 58 -10.94 8.24 3.20
CA VAL A 58 -11.64 7.74 4.40
C VAL A 58 -10.67 7.11 5.38
N ALA A 59 -9.65 6.39 4.89
CA ALA A 59 -8.61 5.81 5.72
C ALA A 59 -7.79 6.89 6.44
N CYS A 60 -7.40 7.95 5.74
CA CYS A 60 -6.68 9.09 6.31
C CYS A 60 -7.49 9.77 7.43
N ASP A 61 -8.76 10.07 7.18
CA ASP A 61 -9.65 10.70 8.17
C ASP A 61 -9.76 9.82 9.43
N ARG A 62 -9.97 8.52 9.27
CA ARG A 62 -10.09 7.59 10.40
C ARG A 62 -8.83 7.48 11.24
N GLN A 63 -7.67 7.54 10.62
CA GLN A 63 -6.37 7.44 11.27
C GLN A 63 -5.83 8.79 11.76
N GLY A 64 -6.57 9.88 11.54
CA GLY A 64 -6.12 11.23 11.88
C GLY A 64 -4.85 11.62 11.12
N ILE A 65 -4.72 11.19 9.86
CA ILE A 65 -3.62 11.58 8.98
C ILE A 65 -3.97 12.93 8.38
N THR A 66 -3.21 13.96 8.74
CA THR A 66 -3.50 15.36 8.36
C THR A 66 -2.49 15.95 7.38
N ARG A 67 -1.45 15.19 7.03
CA ARG A 67 -0.44 15.60 6.03
C ARG A 67 0.09 14.40 5.27
N ILE A 68 0.45 14.61 4.01
CA ILE A 68 1.19 13.67 3.18
C ILE A 68 2.28 14.47 2.47
N ASP A 69 3.52 14.32 2.92
CA ASP A 69 4.68 15.00 2.33
C ASP A 69 5.35 14.10 1.28
N TYR A 70 5.24 12.78 1.50
CA TYR A 70 5.82 11.75 0.65
C TYR A 70 4.78 10.69 0.29
N LEU A 71 4.91 10.17 -0.92
CA LEU A 71 4.10 9.08 -1.45
C LEU A 71 5.00 7.98 -2.01
N SER A 72 4.61 6.72 -1.84
CA SER A 72 5.15 5.61 -2.61
C SER A 72 4.03 4.66 -3.00
N ILE A 73 4.21 3.93 -4.09
CA ILE A 73 3.26 2.92 -4.56
C ILE A 73 3.98 1.59 -4.64
N SER A 74 3.42 0.56 -4.01
CA SER A 74 4.03 -0.76 -3.98
C SER A 74 3.98 -1.46 -5.33
N HIS A 75 2.87 -1.34 -6.05
CA HIS A 75 2.68 -1.91 -7.39
C HIS A 75 1.48 -1.28 -8.11
N LYS A 76 1.23 -1.73 -9.36
CA LYS A 76 0.28 -1.11 -10.29
C LYS A 76 -1.19 -1.43 -10.04
N ASP A 77 -1.51 -2.43 -9.21
CA ASP A 77 -2.87 -2.95 -9.12
C ASP A 77 -3.88 -1.90 -8.61
N PRO A 78 -5.14 -1.99 -9.06
CA PRO A 78 -6.14 -0.95 -8.78
C PRO A 78 -6.37 -0.65 -7.30
N ASP A 79 -6.37 -1.68 -6.46
CA ASP A 79 -6.56 -1.54 -5.01
C ASP A 79 -5.36 -0.87 -4.30
N HIS A 80 -4.29 -0.56 -5.03
CA HIS A 80 -3.13 0.19 -4.56
C HIS A 80 -2.97 1.57 -5.23
N THR A 81 -3.67 1.82 -6.34
CA THR A 81 -3.44 3.00 -7.17
C THR A 81 -4.67 3.87 -7.43
N ARG A 82 -5.90 3.35 -7.32
CA ARG A 82 -7.11 4.07 -7.76
C ARG A 82 -7.46 5.30 -6.94
N GLY A 83 -6.95 5.41 -5.72
CA GLY A 83 -7.09 6.60 -4.88
C GLY A 83 -5.98 7.65 -5.09
N MET A 84 -5.09 7.50 -6.07
CA MET A 84 -4.02 8.48 -6.35
C MET A 84 -4.54 9.90 -6.54
N ARG A 85 -5.79 10.07 -6.91
CA ARG A 85 -6.43 11.38 -7.00
C ARG A 85 -6.34 12.20 -5.70
N ILE A 86 -6.06 11.57 -4.55
CA ILE A 86 -5.83 12.30 -3.29
C ILE A 86 -4.71 13.34 -3.41
N VAL A 87 -3.76 13.16 -4.32
CA VAL A 87 -2.65 14.11 -4.52
C VAL A 87 -3.09 15.43 -5.13
N GLU A 88 -4.23 15.48 -5.82
CA GLU A 88 -4.75 16.71 -6.43
C GLU A 88 -5.04 17.78 -5.37
N PRO A 89 -5.93 17.54 -4.39
CA PRO A 89 -6.23 18.54 -3.37
C PRO A 89 -5.07 18.81 -2.41
N LEU A 90 -4.12 17.89 -2.28
CA LEU A 90 -2.96 18.04 -1.39
C LEU A 90 -1.79 18.74 -2.07
N GLY A 91 -1.58 18.47 -3.35
CA GLY A 91 -0.47 19.00 -4.13
C GLY A 91 -0.81 20.29 -4.89
N TYR A 92 -2.06 20.76 -4.90
CA TYR A 92 -2.48 21.91 -5.67
C TYR A 92 -3.40 22.85 -4.88
N ASP A 93 -2.98 24.10 -4.72
CA ASP A 93 -3.80 25.15 -4.14
C ASP A 93 -4.64 25.82 -5.24
N CYS A 94 -5.93 25.51 -5.28
CA CYS A 94 -6.87 26.05 -6.25
C CYS A 94 -7.07 27.58 -6.10
N ILE A 95 -6.83 28.16 -4.93
CA ILE A 95 -6.99 29.60 -4.67
C ILE A 95 -5.77 30.36 -5.17
N ALA A 96 -4.59 29.87 -4.85
CA ALA A 96 -3.33 30.46 -5.30
C ALA A 96 -2.98 30.12 -6.76
N GLY A 97 -3.67 29.15 -7.35
CA GLY A 97 -3.41 28.68 -8.72
C GLY A 97 -2.03 28.05 -8.92
N LYS A 98 -1.47 27.42 -7.87
CA LYS A 98 -0.13 26.82 -7.92
C LYS A 98 -0.06 25.52 -7.10
N GLY A 99 0.85 24.63 -7.52
CA GLY A 99 1.10 23.38 -6.85
C GLY A 99 2.28 23.46 -5.87
N THR A 100 2.21 22.62 -4.82
CA THR A 100 3.36 22.22 -4.01
C THR A 100 3.48 20.70 -4.15
N PRO A 101 4.30 20.21 -5.09
CA PRO A 101 4.32 18.80 -5.43
C PRO A 101 4.71 17.93 -4.24
N ILE A 102 3.91 16.88 -4.00
CA ILE A 102 4.23 15.81 -3.06
C ILE A 102 5.40 15.01 -3.62
N GLN A 103 6.38 14.66 -2.79
CA GLN A 103 7.51 13.85 -3.21
C GLN A 103 7.10 12.40 -3.37
N CYS A 104 7.03 11.90 -4.60
CA CYS A 104 6.71 10.51 -4.89
C CYS A 104 8.00 9.71 -5.07
N ILE A 105 8.21 8.70 -4.21
CA ILE A 105 9.43 7.88 -4.17
C ILE A 105 9.05 6.41 -4.46
N PRO A 106 8.78 6.05 -5.70
CA PRO A 106 8.49 4.68 -6.11
C PRO A 106 9.75 3.94 -6.55
N LEU A 107 9.68 2.61 -6.53
CA LEU A 107 10.65 1.77 -7.23
C LEU A 107 10.63 2.07 -8.75
N PRO A 108 11.80 2.15 -9.44
CA PRO A 108 11.85 2.47 -10.86
C PRO A 108 10.94 1.63 -11.74
N GLU A 109 10.95 0.31 -11.55
CA GLU A 109 10.20 -0.66 -12.34
C GLU A 109 8.68 -0.52 -12.12
N VAL A 110 8.26 -0.16 -10.91
CA VAL A 110 6.85 0.05 -10.58
C VAL A 110 6.30 1.30 -11.28
N VAL A 111 7.11 2.34 -11.45
CA VAL A 111 6.70 3.52 -12.24
C VAL A 111 6.36 3.12 -13.67
N ASP A 112 7.21 2.30 -14.28
CA ASP A 112 7.02 1.87 -15.65
C ASP A 112 5.77 0.98 -15.79
N ASP A 113 5.54 0.08 -14.82
CA ASP A 113 4.32 -0.75 -14.76
C ASP A 113 3.05 0.10 -14.62
N ILE A 114 3.04 1.09 -13.72
CA ILE A 114 1.88 1.98 -13.51
C ILE A 114 1.59 2.79 -14.77
N ASN A 115 2.59 3.37 -15.40
CA ASN A 115 2.40 4.18 -16.59
C ASN A 115 1.94 3.34 -17.78
N ALA A 116 2.45 2.11 -17.92
CA ALA A 116 1.99 1.18 -18.96
C ALA A 116 0.54 0.73 -18.76
N TRP A 117 0.12 0.54 -17.50
CA TRP A 117 -1.23 0.07 -17.14
C TRP A 117 -2.30 1.15 -17.24
N ASN A 118 -2.01 2.38 -16.77
CA ASN A 118 -3.01 3.44 -16.58
C ASN A 118 -2.95 4.54 -17.66
N GLY A 119 -2.20 4.38 -18.73
CA GLY A 119 -1.93 5.48 -19.66
C GLY A 119 -1.43 6.71 -18.89
N ASP A 120 -0.32 7.28 -19.18
CA ASP A 120 0.35 8.35 -18.44
C ASP A 120 0.44 8.21 -16.89
N GLY A 121 -0.40 7.40 -16.28
CA GLY A 121 -0.35 7.01 -14.87
C GLY A 121 0.17 8.09 -13.90
N LEU A 122 1.33 7.87 -13.28
CA LEU A 122 1.99 8.85 -12.42
C LEU A 122 2.43 10.11 -13.18
N TYR A 123 2.73 10.00 -14.48
CA TYR A 123 3.15 11.16 -15.29
C TYR A 123 2.04 12.18 -15.51
N TYR A 124 0.77 11.78 -15.48
CA TYR A 124 -0.35 12.71 -15.50
C TYR A 124 -0.27 13.67 -14.30
N TYR A 125 -0.07 13.14 -13.10
CA TYR A 125 0.03 13.95 -11.89
C TYR A 125 1.31 14.79 -11.83
N GLN A 126 2.40 14.32 -12.43
CA GLN A 126 3.64 15.09 -12.48
C GLN A 126 3.62 16.16 -13.58
N ASN A 127 3.29 15.79 -14.82
CA ASN A 127 3.54 16.64 -15.97
C ASN A 127 2.34 17.53 -16.32
N ILE A 128 1.11 17.09 -16.04
CA ILE A 128 -0.11 17.85 -16.37
C ILE A 128 -0.58 18.65 -15.17
N LEU A 129 -0.73 18.01 -14.02
CA LEU A 129 -1.24 18.69 -12.82
C LEU A 129 -0.14 19.29 -11.94
N ASN A 130 1.11 18.84 -12.08
CA ASN A 130 2.25 19.26 -11.27
C ASN A 130 1.98 19.17 -9.75
N CYS A 131 1.28 18.12 -9.33
CA CYS A 131 0.95 17.88 -7.92
C CYS A 131 1.82 16.79 -7.27
N ILE A 132 2.64 16.09 -8.04
CA ILE A 132 3.69 15.20 -7.53
C ILE A 132 5.03 15.46 -8.24
N SER A 133 6.12 15.10 -7.55
CA SER A 133 7.48 15.06 -8.12
C SER A 133 8.02 13.65 -7.96
N ILE A 134 8.23 12.93 -9.08
CA ILE A 134 8.66 11.53 -9.06
C ILE A 134 10.19 11.47 -8.91
N ASN A 135 10.63 10.81 -7.86
CA ASN A 135 12.03 10.51 -7.59
C ASN A 135 12.19 8.98 -7.48
N ARG A 136 12.52 8.33 -8.60
CA ARG A 136 12.68 6.87 -8.68
C ARG A 136 13.88 6.44 -7.83
N ALA A 137 13.67 5.55 -6.89
CA ALA A 137 14.73 5.14 -5.97
C ALA A 137 14.56 3.70 -5.46
N ASN A 138 15.69 3.06 -5.16
CA ASN A 138 15.75 1.82 -4.40
C ASN A 138 16.10 2.07 -2.93
N TYR A 139 16.53 3.30 -2.62
CA TYR A 139 16.87 3.75 -1.28
C TYR A 139 16.58 5.24 -1.13
N ALA A 140 16.04 5.63 0.01
CA ALA A 140 15.88 7.01 0.40
C ALA A 140 16.15 7.19 1.91
N LYS A 141 16.74 8.32 2.27
CA LYS A 141 16.87 8.75 3.66
C LYS A 141 16.12 10.05 3.85
N ILE A 142 15.13 10.04 4.73
CA ILE A 142 14.26 11.18 5.01
C ILE A 142 14.24 11.42 6.50
N GLY A 143 14.92 12.48 6.94
CA GLY A 143 15.13 12.71 8.36
C GLY A 143 15.90 11.55 9.00
N SER A 144 15.33 10.94 10.03
CA SER A 144 15.88 9.76 10.70
C SER A 144 15.47 8.44 10.08
N ILE A 145 14.54 8.45 9.10
CA ILE A 145 14.02 7.23 8.48
C ILE A 145 14.87 6.86 7.26
N GLU A 146 15.31 5.63 7.23
CA GLU A 146 15.93 4.97 6.07
C GLU A 146 14.92 4.01 5.47
N LEU A 147 14.75 4.12 4.16
CA LEU A 147 13.79 3.37 3.38
C LEU A 147 14.52 2.64 2.25
N HIS A 148 14.50 1.31 2.26
CA HIS A 148 14.93 0.51 1.13
C HIS A 148 13.69 -0.03 0.41
N LEU A 149 13.67 0.13 -0.90
CA LEU A 149 12.63 -0.37 -1.80
C LEU A 149 13.21 -1.56 -2.56
N VAL A 150 12.72 -2.75 -2.24
CA VAL A 150 13.23 -4.00 -2.80
C VAL A 150 12.22 -4.54 -3.80
N ASN A 151 12.67 -4.80 -5.03
CA ASN A 151 11.81 -5.39 -6.04
C ASN A 151 11.61 -6.89 -5.76
N ASN A 152 10.38 -7.27 -5.41
CA ASN A 152 9.96 -8.66 -5.37
C ASN A 152 9.18 -8.98 -6.66
N LYS A 153 9.88 -9.43 -7.68
CA LYS A 153 9.27 -9.70 -8.99
C LYS A 153 8.42 -10.97 -8.94
N THR A 154 7.15 -10.82 -9.19
CA THR A 154 6.18 -11.92 -9.29
C THR A 154 5.75 -12.16 -10.75
N HIS A 155 4.91 -13.17 -10.98
CA HIS A 155 4.30 -13.39 -12.30
C HIS A 155 3.32 -12.27 -12.70
N ARG A 156 2.81 -11.48 -11.74
CA ARG A 156 1.92 -10.34 -11.96
C ARG A 156 2.66 -9.04 -12.31
N GLY A 157 3.94 -8.97 -12.04
CA GLY A 157 4.78 -7.80 -12.31
C GLY A 157 5.74 -7.48 -11.18
N ASN A 158 6.14 -6.22 -11.12
CA ASN A 158 7.05 -5.73 -10.09
C ASN A 158 6.27 -5.32 -8.85
N MET A 159 6.76 -5.74 -7.68
CA MET A 159 6.20 -5.45 -6.38
C MET A 159 7.28 -4.86 -5.48
N THR A 160 6.99 -3.76 -4.82
CA THR A 160 7.90 -3.17 -3.85
C THR A 160 7.66 -3.75 -2.47
N PHE A 161 8.69 -4.36 -1.88
CA PHE A 161 8.76 -4.58 -0.44
C PHE A 161 9.58 -3.45 0.19
N TYR A 162 9.10 -2.93 1.29
CA TYR A 162 9.73 -1.82 1.98
C TYR A 162 10.44 -2.30 3.24
N VAL A 163 11.72 -1.92 3.38
CA VAL A 163 12.44 -2.05 4.65
C VAL A 163 12.59 -0.65 5.22
N ILE A 164 11.99 -0.44 6.36
CA ILE A 164 11.85 0.87 7.01
C ILE A 164 12.63 0.83 8.34
N SER A 165 13.60 1.73 8.54
CA SER A 165 14.41 1.76 9.75
C SER A 165 14.59 3.19 10.26
N ASP A 166 14.67 3.36 11.58
CA ASP A 166 15.07 4.60 12.23
C ASP A 166 16.47 4.49 12.90
N GLY A 167 17.20 3.43 12.55
CA GLY A 167 18.49 3.11 13.12
C GLY A 167 18.43 2.31 14.43
N SER A 168 17.27 2.29 15.12
CA SER A 168 17.05 1.50 16.34
C SER A 168 16.07 0.37 16.14
N LYS A 169 15.11 0.55 15.25
CA LYS A 169 14.05 -0.40 14.91
C LYS A 169 13.93 -0.56 13.41
N LYS A 170 13.57 -1.78 12.98
CA LYS A 170 13.40 -2.16 11.60
C LYS A 170 12.05 -2.84 11.37
N ALA A 171 11.32 -2.41 10.36
CA ALA A 171 10.10 -3.04 9.90
C ALA A 171 10.21 -3.43 8.43
N VAL A 172 9.64 -4.57 8.08
CA VAL A 172 9.44 -5.00 6.68
C VAL A 172 7.95 -4.92 6.36
N TYR A 173 7.60 -4.25 5.27
CA TYR A 173 6.24 -4.15 4.78
C TYR A 173 6.12 -4.78 3.39
N ALA A 174 5.36 -5.90 3.31
CA ALA A 174 5.09 -6.69 2.13
C ALA A 174 3.58 -6.95 2.05
N CYS A 175 2.82 -6.00 1.48
CA CYS A 175 1.36 -5.96 1.65
C CYS A 175 0.56 -6.92 0.76
N CYS A 176 1.05 -7.23 -0.44
CA CYS A 176 0.29 -7.97 -1.45
C CYS A 176 1.23 -8.76 -2.36
N ASP A 177 0.71 -9.76 -3.08
CA ASP A 177 1.45 -10.59 -4.05
C ASP A 177 2.83 -11.02 -3.52
N VAL A 178 2.82 -11.60 -2.33
CA VAL A 178 4.04 -11.88 -1.56
C VAL A 178 4.78 -13.13 -2.02
N LYS A 179 4.19 -13.94 -2.88
CA LYS A 179 4.83 -15.12 -3.46
C LYS A 179 5.33 -14.85 -4.89
N PRO A 180 6.52 -15.36 -5.22
CA PRO A 180 7.49 -15.96 -4.31
C PRO A 180 8.09 -14.91 -3.39
N PHE A 181 8.27 -15.22 -2.10
CA PHE A 181 9.00 -14.34 -1.19
C PHE A 181 10.50 -14.59 -1.37
N VAL A 182 11.15 -13.72 -2.14
CA VAL A 182 12.57 -13.86 -2.41
C VAL A 182 13.37 -13.37 -1.21
N PRO A 183 14.16 -14.22 -0.54
CA PRO A 183 14.98 -13.80 0.59
C PRO A 183 15.93 -12.65 0.21
N ASN A 184 16.06 -11.68 1.12
CA ASN A 184 16.96 -10.55 0.96
C ASN A 184 17.61 -10.25 2.32
N GLU A 185 18.91 -9.96 2.34
CA GLU A 185 19.65 -9.68 3.58
C GLU A 185 19.07 -8.48 4.36
N LEU A 186 18.44 -7.54 3.68
CA LEU A 186 17.79 -6.40 4.32
C LEU A 186 16.62 -6.79 5.22
N TYR A 187 15.99 -7.96 5.01
CA TYR A 187 14.84 -8.41 5.81
C TYR A 187 15.23 -9.02 7.15
N TYR A 188 16.46 -9.54 7.26
CA TYR A 188 16.89 -10.20 8.50
C TYR A 188 16.95 -9.21 9.66
N ASP A 189 16.73 -9.73 10.86
CA ASP A 189 16.71 -8.96 12.10
C ASP A 189 15.69 -7.82 12.11
N ALA A 190 14.58 -7.97 11.38
CA ALA A 190 13.46 -7.06 11.47
C ALA A 190 12.71 -7.24 12.80
N ASP A 191 12.40 -6.12 13.48
CA ASP A 191 11.58 -6.14 14.69
C ASP A 191 10.11 -6.45 14.37
N VAL A 192 9.66 -6.09 13.16
CA VAL A 192 8.26 -6.26 12.72
C VAL A 192 8.22 -6.66 11.25
N LEU A 193 7.45 -7.70 10.95
CA LEU A 193 7.03 -8.06 9.60
C LEU A 193 5.54 -7.77 9.45
N ILE A 194 5.18 -6.91 8.49
CA ILE A 194 3.80 -6.65 8.07
C ILE A 194 3.64 -7.28 6.70
N ILE A 195 2.89 -8.37 6.63
CA ILE A 195 2.76 -9.19 5.42
C ILE A 195 1.30 -9.45 5.09
N GLY A 196 0.99 -9.49 3.79
CA GLY A 196 -0.34 -9.85 3.30
C GLY A 196 -0.62 -11.34 3.45
N LEU A 197 -1.83 -11.66 3.95
CA LEU A 197 -2.33 -13.02 4.08
C LEU A 197 -3.65 -13.17 3.34
N VAL A 198 -3.90 -14.36 2.82
CA VAL A 198 -5.18 -14.67 2.17
C VAL A 198 -6.16 -15.37 3.13
N SER A 199 -5.65 -16.20 4.00
CA SER A 199 -6.44 -16.93 5.01
C SER A 199 -5.56 -17.32 6.20
N ASP A 200 -6.16 -17.47 7.36
CA ASP A 200 -5.50 -17.93 8.58
C ASP A 200 -5.55 -19.47 8.72
N ASP A 201 -6.56 -20.13 8.19
CA ASP A 201 -6.82 -21.57 8.35
C ASP A 201 -6.83 -22.35 7.02
N GLY A 202 -6.53 -21.71 5.89
CA GLY A 202 -6.56 -22.35 4.58
C GLY A 202 -7.98 -22.65 4.04
N ILE A 203 -9.01 -22.12 4.68
CA ILE A 203 -10.41 -22.29 4.28
C ILE A 203 -10.97 -20.96 3.76
N LEU A 204 -11.60 -21.00 2.60
CA LEU A 204 -12.29 -19.86 2.03
C LEU A 204 -13.66 -19.67 2.70
N LYS A 205 -14.22 -18.48 2.53
CA LYS A 205 -15.50 -18.06 3.11
C LYS A 205 -16.68 -18.98 2.75
N ASP A 206 -16.64 -19.65 1.63
CA ASP A 206 -17.65 -20.61 1.19
C ASP A 206 -17.39 -22.04 1.71
N GLY A 207 -16.35 -22.24 2.50
CA GLY A 207 -15.93 -23.51 3.06
C GLY A 207 -15.05 -24.36 2.14
N SER A 208 -14.69 -23.86 0.96
CA SER A 208 -13.77 -24.55 0.06
C SER A 208 -12.30 -24.40 0.52
N ALA A 209 -11.45 -25.34 0.14
CA ALA A 209 -10.03 -25.24 0.43
C ALA A 209 -9.37 -24.15 -0.41
N LEU A 210 -8.46 -23.40 0.21
CA LEU A 210 -7.69 -22.32 -0.42
C LEU A 210 -6.88 -22.83 -1.63
N ASP A 211 -6.39 -24.07 -1.59
CA ASP A 211 -5.59 -24.66 -2.66
C ASP A 211 -6.25 -24.66 -4.04
N SER A 212 -7.58 -24.52 -4.08
CA SER A 212 -8.34 -24.38 -5.32
C SER A 212 -8.52 -22.92 -5.78
N ALA A 213 -8.05 -21.96 -5.00
CA ALA A 213 -8.25 -20.54 -5.31
C ALA A 213 -7.19 -20.01 -6.30
N PRO A 214 -7.59 -19.18 -7.28
CA PRO A 214 -6.68 -18.62 -8.28
C PRO A 214 -5.51 -17.80 -7.72
N PHE A 215 -5.66 -17.25 -6.50
CA PHE A 215 -4.66 -16.41 -5.83
C PHE A 215 -3.81 -17.19 -4.81
N ARG A 216 -3.93 -18.51 -4.78
CA ARG A 216 -3.13 -19.38 -3.87
C ARG A 216 -1.62 -19.21 -4.09
N ASP A 217 -1.23 -18.96 -5.33
CA ASP A 217 0.17 -18.79 -5.72
C ASP A 217 0.70 -17.37 -5.44
N ASP A 218 -0.15 -16.43 -5.05
CA ASP A 218 0.23 -15.03 -4.82
C ASP A 218 0.40 -14.69 -3.33
N MET A 219 -0.29 -15.41 -2.43
CA MET A 219 -0.40 -15.05 -1.02
C MET A 219 -0.11 -16.24 -0.09
N PHE A 220 0.35 -15.94 1.11
CA PHE A 220 0.56 -16.92 2.17
C PHE A 220 -0.70 -17.17 2.98
N THR A 221 -0.78 -18.37 3.58
CA THR A 221 -1.59 -18.64 4.78
C THR A 221 -0.74 -18.39 6.03
N LEU A 222 -1.38 -18.33 7.19
CA LEU A 222 -0.65 -18.13 8.45
C LEU A 222 0.35 -19.28 8.73
N ASP A 223 -0.02 -20.52 8.38
CA ASP A 223 0.81 -21.70 8.61
C ASP A 223 2.06 -21.78 7.70
N GLU A 224 2.11 -20.94 6.65
CA GLU A 224 3.23 -20.89 5.71
C GLU A 224 4.27 -19.82 6.08
N ILE A 225 4.01 -18.98 7.08
CA ILE A 225 4.90 -17.93 7.58
C ILE A 225 5.60 -18.39 8.85
#